data_a4bb6e2ea71db9c3cbc31048b0c4f161
#
_entry.id   a4bb6e2ea71db9c3cbc31048b0c4f161
#
_cell.length_a   1.000
_cell.length_b   1.000
_cell.length_c   1.000
_cell.angle_alpha   90.00
_cell.angle_beta   90.00
_cell.angle_gamma   90.00
#
_symmetry.space_group_name_H-M   'P 1'
#
loop_
_entity.id
_entity.type
_entity.pdbx_description
1 polymer ?
#
loop_
_entity_poly.entity_id
_entity_poly.type
_entity_poly.pdbx_seq_one_letter_code
_entity_poly.pdbx_strand_id
1 'polypeptide(L)'
;IKRAAEGTSKLPGVVTQITEKGGLDAVDTVTRATCSSNTIIEGCQKALEAAKRTPGESETEKPANRTYADGTYTVSVICEPDADGDFEAYDLTMTVQIENDRITDISGISGNGDSDNDSYIKKAAQGTSKYVGVVTQITEKGMPEGIDAVARATCSSNAIIEGCQKALDEAKNLAEEGK
;
A
#
# COMPACT_ATOMS: atom_id res chain seq x y z
N ILE A 1 -9.66 -25.23 20.77
CA ILE A 1 -10.35 -23.99 20.32
C ILE A 1 -11.83 -24.03 20.73
N LYS A 2 -12.64 -25.04 20.32
CA LYS A 2 -14.08 -25.11 20.62
C LYS A 2 -14.39 -24.90 22.11
N ARG A 3 -13.67 -25.55 23.01
CA ARG A 3 -13.83 -25.42 24.45
C ARG A 3 -13.50 -24.00 24.98
N ALA A 4 -12.55 -23.30 24.38
CA ALA A 4 -12.23 -21.94 24.74
C ALA A 4 -13.34 -20.97 24.30
N ALA A 5 -13.87 -21.17 23.09
CA ALA A 5 -14.90 -20.31 22.53
C ALA A 5 -16.27 -20.50 23.21
N GLU A 6 -16.74 -21.75 23.33
CA GLU A 6 -18.09 -22.09 23.81
C GLU A 6 -18.16 -22.33 25.32
N GLY A 7 -17.03 -22.62 25.97
CA GLY A 7 -16.96 -22.88 27.39
C GLY A 7 -17.25 -24.34 27.77
N THR A 8 -17.71 -24.53 29.00
CA THR A 8 -18.08 -25.82 29.59
C THR A 8 -19.37 -25.66 30.39
N SER A 9 -19.96 -26.76 30.90
CA SER A 9 -21.14 -26.72 31.74
C SER A 9 -20.96 -25.92 33.06
N LYS A 10 -19.73 -25.57 33.42
CA LYS A 10 -19.41 -24.84 34.66
C LYS A 10 -18.85 -23.41 34.41
N LEU A 11 -18.35 -23.14 33.21
CA LEU A 11 -17.72 -21.86 32.86
C LEU A 11 -18.14 -21.42 31.47
N PRO A 12 -18.64 -20.20 31.27
CA PRO A 12 -18.96 -19.65 29.96
C PRO A 12 -17.70 -19.55 29.12
N GLY A 13 -17.83 -19.71 27.80
CA GLY A 13 -16.72 -19.54 26.87
C GLY A 13 -16.29 -18.10 26.73
N VAL A 14 -15.08 -17.89 26.23
CA VAL A 14 -14.53 -16.54 26.03
C VAL A 14 -15.43 -15.70 25.12
N VAL A 15 -15.98 -16.30 24.05
CA VAL A 15 -16.87 -15.60 23.12
C VAL A 15 -18.14 -15.14 23.82
N THR A 16 -18.76 -16.00 24.63
CA THR A 16 -19.96 -15.67 25.43
C THR A 16 -19.66 -14.54 26.42
N GLN A 17 -18.55 -14.63 27.14
CA GLN A 17 -18.14 -13.60 28.08
C GLN A 17 -17.94 -12.23 27.42
N ILE A 18 -17.28 -12.19 26.27
CA ILE A 18 -17.05 -10.94 25.50
C ILE A 18 -18.39 -10.34 25.04
N THR A 19 -19.31 -11.18 24.53
CA THR A 19 -20.59 -10.71 24.02
C THR A 19 -21.51 -10.20 25.14
N GLU A 20 -21.56 -10.88 26.27
CA GLU A 20 -22.38 -10.50 27.42
C GLU A 20 -21.87 -9.26 28.15
N LYS A 21 -20.53 -9.13 28.25
CA LYS A 21 -19.91 -7.98 28.94
C LYS A 21 -19.73 -6.76 28.01
N GLY A 22 -19.91 -6.92 26.69
CA GLY A 22 -19.73 -5.84 25.72
C GLY A 22 -18.30 -5.33 25.60
N GLY A 23 -17.30 -6.12 26.04
CA GLY A 23 -15.90 -5.73 26.03
C GLY A 23 -14.96 -6.86 26.46
N LEU A 24 -13.67 -6.55 26.48
CA LEU A 24 -12.61 -7.52 26.83
C LEU A 24 -12.19 -7.44 28.30
N ASP A 25 -12.68 -6.43 29.04
CA ASP A 25 -12.35 -6.25 30.42
C ASP A 25 -12.96 -7.36 31.29
N ALA A 26 -12.11 -7.97 32.13
CA ALA A 26 -12.51 -9.05 33.04
C ALA A 26 -13.03 -10.33 32.35
N VAL A 27 -12.54 -10.65 31.15
CA VAL A 27 -12.80 -11.93 30.48
C VAL A 27 -11.86 -13.00 31.03
N ASP A 28 -12.44 -14.05 31.63
CA ASP A 28 -11.68 -15.14 32.21
C ASP A 28 -11.34 -16.22 31.19
N THR A 29 -10.14 -16.78 31.29
CA THR A 29 -9.73 -17.92 30.48
C THR A 29 -10.45 -19.20 30.92
N VAL A 30 -10.85 -20.04 29.94
CA VAL A 30 -11.49 -21.32 30.23
C VAL A 30 -10.44 -22.35 30.71
N THR A 31 -10.66 -22.94 31.89
CA THR A 31 -9.77 -23.95 32.49
C THR A 31 -9.48 -25.10 31.51
N ARG A 32 -8.23 -25.47 31.37
CA ARG A 32 -7.70 -26.45 30.40
C ARG A 32 -7.83 -26.06 28.92
N ALA A 33 -8.09 -24.78 28.66
CA ALA A 33 -8.07 -24.19 27.33
C ALA A 33 -7.43 -22.79 27.34
N THR A 34 -6.58 -22.49 28.31
CA THR A 34 -5.98 -21.18 28.57
C THR A 34 -5.26 -20.59 27.35
N CYS A 35 -4.41 -21.38 26.68
CA CYS A 35 -3.71 -20.93 25.48
C CYS A 35 -4.68 -20.50 24.37
N SER A 36 -5.71 -21.31 24.10
CA SER A 36 -6.72 -20.98 23.09
C SER A 36 -7.59 -19.80 23.51
N SER A 37 -7.88 -19.65 24.82
CA SER A 37 -8.62 -18.49 25.34
C SER A 37 -7.83 -17.20 25.16
N ASN A 38 -6.53 -17.20 25.49
CA ASN A 38 -5.65 -16.04 25.29
C ASN A 38 -5.55 -15.63 23.82
N THR A 39 -5.44 -16.60 22.92
CA THR A 39 -5.41 -16.33 21.47
C THR A 39 -6.70 -15.66 20.98
N ILE A 40 -7.87 -16.08 21.49
CA ILE A 40 -9.15 -15.48 21.15
C ILE A 40 -9.23 -14.04 21.69
N ILE A 41 -8.84 -13.81 22.95
CA ILE A 41 -8.83 -12.48 23.57
C ILE A 41 -7.89 -11.55 22.82
N GLU A 42 -6.68 -11.98 22.51
CA GLU A 42 -5.70 -11.21 21.74
C GLU A 42 -6.20 -10.86 20.32
N GLY A 43 -6.84 -11.81 19.64
CA GLY A 43 -7.47 -11.57 18.34
C GLY A 43 -8.58 -10.51 18.41
N CYS A 44 -9.41 -10.56 19.44
CA CYS A 44 -10.46 -9.57 19.67
C CYS A 44 -9.89 -8.18 20.06
N GLN A 45 -8.79 -8.12 20.82
CA GLN A 45 -8.09 -6.87 21.13
C GLN A 45 -7.58 -6.22 19.86
N LYS A 46 -6.87 -6.97 19.00
CA LYS A 46 -6.39 -6.48 17.69
C LYS A 46 -7.53 -6.00 16.79
N ALA A 47 -8.65 -6.71 16.77
CA ALA A 47 -9.84 -6.31 16.01
C ALA A 47 -10.47 -5.02 16.54
N LEU A 48 -10.57 -4.85 17.87
CA LEU A 48 -11.08 -3.64 18.50
C LEU A 48 -10.16 -2.44 18.28
N GLU A 49 -8.86 -2.63 18.33
CA GLU A 49 -7.88 -1.59 18.00
C GLU A 49 -7.99 -1.19 16.53
N ALA A 50 -8.14 -2.16 15.63
CA ALA A 50 -8.39 -1.88 14.21
C ALA A 50 -9.72 -1.15 13.96
N ALA A 51 -10.77 -1.47 14.73
CA ALA A 51 -12.09 -0.82 14.62
C ALA A 51 -12.15 0.58 15.23
N LYS A 52 -11.26 0.90 16.18
CA LYS A 52 -11.11 2.27 16.73
C LYS A 52 -10.44 3.23 15.75
N ARG A 53 -9.80 2.69 14.69
CA ARG A 53 -9.20 3.51 13.65
C ARG A 53 -10.30 4.04 12.76
N THR A 54 -10.48 5.34 12.73
CA THR A 54 -11.36 6.04 11.79
C THR A 54 -10.85 5.76 10.37
N PRO A 55 -11.73 5.52 9.37
CA PRO A 55 -11.27 5.41 7.98
C PRO A 55 -10.65 6.76 7.56
N GLY A 56 -9.32 6.83 7.52
CA GLY A 56 -8.55 8.03 7.19
C GLY A 56 -7.33 8.29 8.08
N GLU A 57 -7.21 7.65 9.25
CA GLU A 57 -6.02 7.75 10.10
C GLU A 57 -5.30 6.39 10.16
N SER A 58 -4.44 6.17 9.20
CA SER A 58 -3.35 5.21 9.35
C SER A 58 -2.24 5.89 10.16
N GLU A 59 -2.43 6.06 11.47
CA GLU A 59 -1.29 6.21 12.35
C GLU A 59 -0.65 4.82 12.52
N THR A 60 0.14 4.43 11.53
CA THR A 60 1.24 3.52 11.79
C THR A 60 2.11 4.19 12.85
N GLU A 61 2.37 3.52 13.97
CA GLU A 61 3.48 3.87 14.85
C GLU A 61 4.69 4.14 13.95
N LYS A 62 5.10 5.42 13.85
CA LYS A 62 6.23 5.84 13.04
C LYS A 62 7.46 5.15 13.64
N PRO A 63 8.03 4.11 13.03
CA PRO A 63 9.29 3.60 13.49
C PRO A 63 10.28 4.76 13.37
N ALA A 64 11.03 5.02 14.41
CA ALA A 64 11.90 6.19 14.58
C ALA A 64 13.02 6.34 13.53
N ASN A 65 12.96 5.59 12.41
CA ASN A 65 14.02 5.56 11.40
C ASN A 65 13.50 5.29 9.97
N ARG A 66 12.31 5.80 9.60
CA ARG A 66 11.83 5.73 8.21
C ARG A 66 12.35 6.90 7.40
N THR A 67 12.73 6.62 6.15
CA THR A 67 13.18 7.60 5.16
C THR A 67 11.98 8.28 4.49
N TYR A 68 10.92 7.53 4.24
CA TYR A 68 9.72 7.97 3.55
C TYR A 68 8.49 7.87 4.46
N ALA A 69 7.60 8.85 4.40
CA ALA A 69 6.31 8.76 5.07
C ALA A 69 5.40 7.78 4.32
N ASP A 70 4.75 6.87 5.06
CA ASP A 70 3.74 6.00 4.48
C ASP A 70 2.55 6.84 3.99
N GLY A 71 2.03 6.51 2.82
CA GLY A 71 0.89 7.24 2.28
C GLY A 71 0.62 6.96 0.81
N THR A 72 -0.37 7.66 0.29
CA THR A 72 -0.76 7.64 -1.11
C THR A 72 -0.48 9.02 -1.72
N TYR A 73 0.34 9.06 -2.75
CA TYR A 73 0.84 10.27 -3.39
C TYR A 73 0.31 10.34 -4.82
N THR A 74 -0.38 11.44 -5.14
CA THR A 74 -0.82 11.69 -6.53
C THR A 74 0.12 12.72 -7.14
N VAL A 75 0.85 12.29 -8.16
CA VAL A 75 1.87 13.10 -8.82
C VAL A 75 1.57 13.27 -10.29
N SER A 76 2.04 14.39 -10.85
CA SER A 76 2.03 14.66 -12.28
C SER A 76 3.44 14.97 -12.75
N VAL A 77 3.83 14.40 -13.89
CA VAL A 77 5.10 14.62 -14.56
C VAL A 77 4.86 14.87 -16.03
N ILE A 78 5.78 15.55 -16.70
CA ILE A 78 5.68 15.80 -18.14
C ILE A 78 6.34 14.62 -18.87
N CYS A 79 5.57 13.94 -19.72
CA CYS A 79 6.12 12.98 -20.67
C CYS A 79 6.57 13.73 -21.91
N GLU A 80 7.87 13.89 -22.05
CA GLU A 80 8.47 14.57 -23.19
C GLU A 80 8.76 13.58 -24.35
N PRO A 81 8.65 14.03 -25.63
CA PRO A 81 9.09 13.23 -26.76
C PRO A 81 10.61 13.04 -26.72
N ASP A 82 11.08 12.00 -27.39
CA ASP A 82 12.51 11.84 -27.66
C ASP A 82 12.97 12.75 -28.84
N ALA A 83 14.22 12.56 -29.26
CA ALA A 83 14.83 13.37 -30.31
C ALA A 83 14.10 13.31 -31.68
N ASP A 84 13.30 12.26 -31.89
CA ASP A 84 12.55 12.06 -33.13
C ASP A 84 11.23 12.86 -33.17
N GLY A 85 10.74 13.33 -31.97
CA GLY A 85 9.63 14.25 -31.84
C GLY A 85 8.27 13.71 -32.31
N ASP A 86 8.02 12.43 -32.16
CA ASP A 86 6.86 11.71 -32.69
C ASP A 86 5.51 12.10 -32.05
N PHE A 87 5.52 12.85 -30.94
CA PHE A 87 4.31 13.31 -30.24
C PHE A 87 4.55 14.64 -29.51
N GLU A 88 3.48 15.33 -29.13
CA GLU A 88 3.55 16.53 -28.30
C GLU A 88 3.66 16.14 -26.81
N ALA A 89 4.48 16.88 -26.04
CA ALA A 89 4.62 16.68 -24.59
C ALA A 89 3.25 16.76 -23.91
N TYR A 90 3.03 15.88 -22.92
CA TYR A 90 1.77 15.83 -22.16
C TYR A 90 2.01 15.54 -20.69
N ASP A 91 1.08 15.97 -19.84
CA ASP A 91 1.11 15.62 -18.43
C ASP A 91 0.67 14.16 -18.24
N LEU A 92 1.49 13.40 -17.52
CA LEU A 92 1.17 12.05 -17.08
C LEU A 92 0.95 12.08 -15.57
N THR A 93 -0.25 11.73 -15.15
CA THR A 93 -0.66 11.68 -13.73
C THR A 93 -0.73 10.24 -13.26
N MET A 94 -0.33 9.99 -12.02
CA MET A 94 -0.40 8.68 -11.39
C MET A 94 -0.55 8.79 -9.88
N THR A 95 -1.04 7.71 -9.26
CA THR A 95 -1.14 7.53 -7.82
C THR A 95 -0.15 6.46 -7.38
N VAL A 96 0.74 6.79 -6.45
CA VAL A 96 1.79 5.92 -5.92
C VAL A 96 1.53 5.66 -4.44
N GLN A 97 1.49 4.40 -4.03
CA GLN A 97 1.38 4.01 -2.63
C GLN A 97 2.74 3.63 -2.08
N ILE A 98 3.10 4.23 -0.95
CA ILE A 98 4.37 4.00 -0.25
C ILE A 98 4.06 3.45 1.13
N GLU A 99 4.66 2.30 1.47
CA GLU A 99 4.55 1.65 2.76
C GLU A 99 5.90 1.01 3.15
N ASN A 100 6.33 1.23 4.39
CA ASN A 100 7.56 0.64 4.92
C ASN A 100 8.80 0.93 4.05
N ASP A 101 8.98 2.20 3.65
CA ASP A 101 10.07 2.66 2.78
C ASP A 101 10.10 1.99 1.39
N ARG A 102 8.95 1.54 0.89
CA ARG A 102 8.83 0.88 -0.41
C ARG A 102 7.59 1.36 -1.16
N ILE A 103 7.69 1.43 -2.48
CA ILE A 103 6.53 1.55 -3.36
C ILE A 103 5.83 0.19 -3.43
N THR A 104 4.57 0.13 -3.02
CA THR A 104 3.75 -1.09 -2.96
C THR A 104 2.71 -1.15 -4.07
N ASP A 105 2.23 0.00 -4.55
CA ASP A 105 1.28 0.06 -5.67
C ASP A 105 1.48 1.33 -6.51
N ILE A 106 1.17 1.22 -7.79
CA ILE A 106 1.12 2.33 -8.75
C ILE A 106 -0.15 2.16 -9.57
N SER A 107 -1.06 3.12 -9.48
CA SER A 107 -2.39 3.06 -10.10
C SER A 107 -2.80 4.42 -10.69
N GLY A 108 -3.95 4.46 -11.35
CA GLY A 108 -4.51 5.69 -11.90
C GLY A 108 -3.63 6.37 -12.95
N ILE A 109 -2.77 5.63 -13.65
CA ILE A 109 -1.86 6.18 -14.65
C ILE A 109 -2.65 6.66 -15.87
N SER A 110 -2.59 7.95 -16.16
CA SER A 110 -3.29 8.56 -17.31
C SER A 110 -2.52 9.77 -17.83
N GLY A 111 -2.64 10.02 -19.13
CA GLY A 111 -2.11 11.22 -19.78
C GLY A 111 -3.23 12.15 -20.23
N ASN A 112 -2.95 13.46 -20.32
CA ASN A 112 -3.87 14.46 -20.88
C ASN A 112 -3.58 14.75 -22.37
N GLY A 113 -2.66 14.02 -22.98
CA GLY A 113 -2.30 14.17 -24.39
C GLY A 113 -3.27 13.49 -25.35
N ASP A 114 -2.80 13.25 -26.58
CA ASP A 114 -3.57 12.53 -27.60
C ASP A 114 -3.89 11.10 -27.15
N SER A 115 -5.08 10.59 -27.53
CA SER A 115 -5.53 9.22 -27.22
C SER A 115 -4.58 8.12 -27.71
N ASP A 116 -3.78 8.38 -28.73
CA ASP A 116 -2.77 7.46 -29.21
C ASP A 116 -1.69 7.18 -28.14
N ASN A 117 -1.43 8.16 -27.26
CA ASN A 117 -0.50 8.01 -26.14
C ASN A 117 -0.97 6.97 -25.10
N ASP A 118 -2.29 6.74 -24.96
CA ASP A 118 -2.84 5.76 -24.02
C ASP A 118 -2.30 4.35 -24.27
N SER A 119 -2.08 4.00 -25.54
CA SER A 119 -1.52 2.71 -25.92
C SER A 119 -0.06 2.54 -25.47
N TYR A 120 0.72 3.61 -25.50
CA TYR A 120 2.12 3.64 -25.03
C TYR A 120 2.20 3.67 -23.53
N ILE A 121 1.35 4.46 -22.86
CA ILE A 121 1.22 4.48 -21.39
C ILE A 121 0.87 3.07 -20.87
N LYS A 122 -0.13 2.43 -21.46
CA LYS A 122 -0.52 1.07 -21.11
C LYS A 122 0.62 0.06 -21.33
N LYS A 123 1.33 0.16 -22.45
CA LYS A 123 2.48 -0.69 -22.76
C LYS A 123 3.62 -0.48 -21.75
N ALA A 124 3.93 0.76 -21.40
CA ALA A 124 4.93 1.09 -20.41
C ALA A 124 4.57 0.51 -19.04
N ALA A 125 3.33 0.74 -18.60
CA ALA A 125 2.85 0.30 -17.28
C ALA A 125 2.78 -1.22 -17.15
N GLN A 126 2.12 -1.89 -18.11
CA GLN A 126 1.79 -3.33 -18.05
C GLN A 126 2.83 -4.23 -18.72
N GLY A 127 3.66 -3.66 -19.59
CA GLY A 127 4.62 -4.42 -20.38
C GLY A 127 4.01 -5.07 -21.62
N THR A 128 4.72 -6.05 -22.15
CA THR A 128 4.37 -6.83 -23.35
C THR A 128 4.67 -8.30 -23.09
N SER A 129 4.36 -9.17 -24.06
CA SER A 129 4.75 -10.58 -23.98
C SER A 129 6.27 -10.83 -23.89
N LYS A 130 7.10 -9.82 -24.17
CA LYS A 130 8.57 -9.90 -24.14
C LYS A 130 9.22 -9.08 -23.03
N TYR A 131 8.54 -8.08 -22.50
CA TYR A 131 9.10 -7.12 -21.55
C TYR A 131 8.14 -6.94 -20.38
N VAL A 132 8.67 -7.03 -19.17
CA VAL A 132 7.91 -6.77 -17.94
C VAL A 132 7.59 -5.27 -17.88
N GLY A 133 6.38 -4.91 -17.49
CA GLY A 133 5.97 -3.52 -17.34
C GLY A 133 6.68 -2.81 -16.19
N VAL A 134 6.84 -1.50 -16.32
CA VAL A 134 7.52 -0.66 -15.34
C VAL A 134 6.85 -0.75 -13.97
N VAL A 135 5.51 -0.79 -13.91
CA VAL A 135 4.76 -0.93 -12.66
C VAL A 135 5.14 -2.20 -11.91
N THR A 136 5.17 -3.34 -12.59
CA THR A 136 5.57 -4.62 -11.99
C THR A 136 7.02 -4.57 -11.50
N GLN A 137 7.95 -4.07 -12.33
CA GLN A 137 9.36 -3.96 -11.94
C GLN A 137 9.54 -3.11 -10.68
N ILE A 138 8.89 -1.94 -10.61
CA ILE A 138 8.99 -1.02 -9.46
C ILE A 138 8.38 -1.64 -8.21
N THR A 139 7.19 -2.22 -8.30
CA THR A 139 6.50 -2.79 -7.13
C THR A 139 7.24 -4.02 -6.57
N GLU A 140 7.78 -4.88 -7.42
CA GLU A 140 8.62 -6.00 -7.00
C GLU A 140 9.91 -5.54 -6.30
N LYS A 141 10.57 -4.53 -6.87
CA LYS A 141 11.80 -3.96 -6.30
C LYS A 141 11.51 -3.06 -5.10
N GLY A 142 10.41 -2.36 -5.10
CA GLY A 142 9.98 -1.36 -4.12
C GLY A 142 10.54 0.03 -4.35
N MET A 143 11.34 0.24 -5.40
CA MET A 143 12.05 1.49 -5.73
C MET A 143 12.14 1.67 -7.24
N PRO A 144 12.19 2.92 -7.76
CA PRO A 144 12.26 3.22 -9.19
C PRO A 144 13.66 3.12 -9.79
N GLU A 145 14.73 3.01 -8.98
CA GLU A 145 16.10 2.95 -9.48
C GLU A 145 16.40 1.64 -10.20
N GLY A 146 17.09 1.73 -11.34
CA GLY A 146 17.53 0.58 -12.14
C GLY A 146 16.37 -0.24 -12.68
N ILE A 147 15.32 0.43 -13.11
CA ILE A 147 14.16 -0.11 -13.82
C ILE A 147 14.40 0.03 -15.33
N ASP A 148 14.13 -1.04 -16.05
CA ASP A 148 14.26 -1.04 -17.50
C ASP A 148 13.02 -0.48 -18.20
N ALA A 149 13.23 0.48 -19.09
CA ALA A 149 12.14 1.00 -19.92
C ALA A 149 11.63 -0.06 -20.90
N VAL A 150 10.31 -0.10 -21.09
CA VAL A 150 9.68 -1.02 -22.04
C VAL A 150 9.96 -0.55 -23.48
N ALA A 151 10.54 -1.43 -24.30
CA ALA A 151 10.84 -1.13 -25.69
C ALA A 151 9.60 -0.63 -26.45
N ARG A 152 9.76 0.44 -27.24
CA ARG A 152 8.70 1.16 -27.96
C ARG A 152 7.66 1.83 -27.08
N ALA A 153 8.01 2.09 -25.81
CA ALA A 153 7.26 2.92 -24.87
C ALA A 153 8.23 3.60 -23.90
N THR A 154 9.42 3.95 -24.38
CA THR A 154 10.53 4.45 -23.57
C THR A 154 10.16 5.76 -22.86
N CYS A 155 9.59 6.73 -23.59
CA CYS A 155 9.19 8.03 -23.02
C CYS A 155 8.17 7.85 -21.91
N SER A 156 7.09 7.11 -22.15
CA SER A 156 6.08 6.80 -21.12
C SER A 156 6.64 5.99 -19.94
N SER A 157 7.61 5.09 -20.21
CA SER A 157 8.29 4.34 -19.15
C SER A 157 9.11 5.26 -18.25
N ASN A 158 9.88 6.15 -18.83
CA ASN A 158 10.69 7.13 -18.10
C ASN A 158 9.82 8.09 -17.29
N ALA A 159 8.70 8.55 -17.85
CA ALA A 159 7.76 9.39 -17.14
C ALA A 159 7.13 8.67 -15.92
N ILE A 160 6.79 7.38 -16.02
CA ILE A 160 6.32 6.59 -14.87
C ILE A 160 7.41 6.47 -13.80
N ILE A 161 8.66 6.20 -14.19
CA ILE A 161 9.80 6.10 -13.27
C ILE A 161 10.04 7.44 -12.55
N GLU A 162 10.02 8.55 -13.30
CA GLU A 162 10.17 9.90 -12.76
C GLU A 162 9.03 10.27 -11.79
N GLY A 163 7.80 9.93 -12.13
CA GLY A 163 6.66 10.14 -11.23
C GLY A 163 6.80 9.38 -9.92
N CYS A 164 7.30 8.14 -9.96
CA CYS A 164 7.60 7.37 -8.75
C CYS A 164 8.71 8.03 -7.91
N GLN A 165 9.75 8.57 -8.55
CA GLN A 165 10.79 9.31 -7.85
C GLN A 165 10.23 10.56 -7.18
N LYS A 166 9.39 11.32 -7.88
CA LYS A 166 8.73 12.51 -7.33
C LYS A 166 7.85 12.17 -6.12
N ALA A 167 7.12 11.06 -6.16
CA ALA A 167 6.33 10.58 -5.02
C ALA A 167 7.20 10.24 -3.81
N LEU A 168 8.37 9.62 -4.02
CA LEU A 168 9.34 9.35 -2.95
C LEU A 168 9.92 10.65 -2.37
N ASP A 169 10.21 11.64 -3.20
CA ASP A 169 10.72 12.94 -2.74
C ASP A 169 9.66 13.67 -1.89
N GLU A 170 8.39 13.65 -2.28
CA GLU A 170 7.28 14.18 -1.48
C GLU A 170 7.14 13.43 -0.15
N ALA A 171 7.19 12.10 -0.17
CA ALA A 171 7.13 11.27 1.02
C ALA A 171 8.31 11.50 1.99
N LYS A 172 9.49 11.77 1.44
CA LYS A 172 10.68 12.11 2.22
C LYS A 172 10.53 13.46 2.91
N ASN A 173 10.08 14.49 2.19
CA ASN A 173 9.85 15.81 2.76
C ASN A 173 8.86 15.75 3.93
N LEU A 174 7.74 15.03 3.77
CA LEU A 174 6.77 14.82 4.83
C LEU A 174 7.34 14.04 6.03
N ALA A 175 8.23 13.08 5.79
CA ALA A 175 8.91 12.35 6.86
C ALA A 175 9.88 13.24 7.66
N GLU A 176 10.48 14.25 7.03
CA GLU A 176 11.39 15.22 7.66
C GLU A 176 10.64 16.31 8.42
N GLU A 177 9.52 16.82 7.88
CA GLU A 177 8.68 17.84 8.52
C GLU A 177 7.98 17.31 9.80
N GLY A 178 7.76 16.00 9.89
CA GLY A 178 7.15 15.36 11.06
C GLY A 178 8.15 14.98 12.17
N LYS A 179 9.42 15.40 12.10
CA LYS A 179 10.44 15.20 13.15
C LYS A 179 10.56 16.41 14.03
#